data_7f25d832445cefa835ba87f4c1d5e88a
#
_entry.id   7f25d832445cefa835ba87f4c1d5e88a
#
_cell.length_a   1.000
_cell.length_b   1.000
_cell.length_c   1.000
_cell.angle_alpha   90.00
_cell.angle_beta   90.00
_cell.angle_gamma   90.00
#
_symmetry.space_group_name_H-M   'P 1'
#
loop_
_entity.id
_entity.type
_entity.pdbx_description
1 polymer ?
#
loop_
_entity_poly.entity_id
_entity_poly.type
_entity_poly.pdbx_seq_one_letter_code
_entity_poly.pdbx_strand_id
1 'polypeptide(L)'
;MMREIMKKHQSTTSMDGDRKPRVALITNIYEPGVHADKIGTKLFVGIPTDDGMISPDVKIVSVWMDQVGPKDIGNRIAALNDAKVYPTIADALTLGGDKLAVDAVIYIGEHGSYPQSRLGVTMYPRMNHLEQIFRVFDHSGEYVPVFSDKYLAYSWLDSKWIYDRAKELNVPMMAGSSLPFCRRSPLLEHPLGSEISKAVAVGGGEMDSYGIHTLEMFQCMVERRKGGETGVSSVQGIEGDAVWNAIDQGDISKELLDLACQKIGNKSEGSMRKLVAKPQALLIQYNDGLKAAILTLDGYLNSTWGYAATVEDKMVGTEFKLSPAPVFAHFSYQVLNIQRFIETEGKSSAPVERNLLTNGILDMGIRSMVLEDGNIVKTPFLNIDYSAEDVDAIWPKNPESTGQSLGQWPPEGYEFIIEE
;
A
#
# COMPACT_ATOMS: atom_id res chain seq x y z
N MET A 1 28.38 25.51 -18.98
CA MET A 1 28.64 25.14 -17.57
C MET A 1 27.45 24.37 -16.93
N MET A 2 26.19 24.83 -17.02
CA MET A 2 25.04 24.05 -16.49
C MET A 2 24.70 22.79 -17.29
N ARG A 3 24.95 22.72 -18.59
CA ARG A 3 24.73 21.54 -19.44
C ARG A 3 25.81 20.43 -19.34
N GLU A 4 26.97 20.74 -18.80
CA GLU A 4 28.05 19.76 -18.60
C GLU A 4 27.96 19.06 -17.24
N ILE A 5 27.32 19.69 -16.24
CA ILE A 5 27.05 19.06 -14.93
C ILE A 5 25.97 17.98 -15.04
N MET A 6 25.00 18.16 -15.95
CA MET A 6 23.94 17.14 -16.19
C MET A 6 24.40 15.87 -16.92
N LYS A 7 25.58 15.89 -17.57
CA LYS A 7 26.12 14.72 -18.28
C LYS A 7 27.02 13.82 -17.45
N LYS A 8 27.30 14.17 -16.18
CA LYS A 8 28.21 13.40 -15.31
C LYS A 8 27.53 12.50 -14.29
N HIS A 9 26.18 12.43 -14.27
CA HIS A 9 25.42 11.63 -13.31
C HIS A 9 24.58 10.51 -13.93
N GLN A 10 24.97 10.05 -15.12
CA GLN A 10 24.54 8.73 -15.62
C GLN A 10 25.68 7.74 -15.35
N SER A 11 25.87 7.36 -14.11
CA SER A 11 26.52 6.10 -13.78
C SER A 11 25.51 4.99 -14.03
N THR A 12 25.36 4.59 -15.28
CA THR A 12 24.80 3.29 -15.63
C THR A 12 25.80 2.24 -15.14
N THR A 13 25.65 1.78 -13.93
CA THR A 13 26.04 0.41 -13.60
C THR A 13 25.10 -0.50 -14.38
N SER A 14 25.47 -0.86 -15.62
CA SER A 14 24.88 -1.97 -16.33
C SER A 14 24.94 -3.15 -15.37
N MET A 15 23.79 -3.66 -14.92
CA MET A 15 23.74 -4.87 -14.12
C MET A 15 24.45 -5.96 -14.91
N ASP A 16 25.45 -6.58 -14.29
CA ASP A 16 26.20 -7.69 -14.84
C ASP A 16 25.17 -8.79 -15.20
N GLY A 17 25.00 -9.12 -16.48
CA GLY A 17 23.79 -9.68 -17.09
C GLY A 17 23.29 -11.04 -16.58
N ASP A 18 23.78 -11.53 -15.43
CA ASP A 18 23.42 -12.84 -14.86
C ASP A 18 23.17 -12.83 -13.34
N ARG A 19 23.32 -11.69 -12.66
CA ARG A 19 23.20 -11.58 -11.20
C ARG A 19 21.86 -11.00 -10.78
N LYS A 20 21.11 -11.72 -9.93
CA LYS A 20 19.89 -11.18 -9.30
C LYS A 20 20.21 -9.91 -8.49
N PRO A 21 19.36 -8.87 -8.55
CA PRO A 21 19.47 -7.69 -7.69
C PRO A 21 19.55 -8.06 -6.22
N ARG A 22 20.49 -7.46 -5.50
CA ARG A 22 20.65 -7.63 -4.04
C ARG A 22 19.75 -6.64 -3.31
N VAL A 23 18.92 -7.14 -2.41
CA VAL A 23 17.91 -6.34 -1.72
C VAL A 23 18.18 -6.32 -0.21
N ALA A 24 18.09 -5.14 0.39
CA ALA A 24 17.99 -4.99 1.84
C ALA A 24 16.50 -4.98 2.23
N LEU A 25 16.10 -5.85 3.17
CA LEU A 25 14.79 -5.86 3.81
C LEU A 25 14.87 -5.16 5.16
N ILE A 26 14.19 -4.03 5.27
CA ILE A 26 14.14 -3.19 6.45
C ILE A 26 12.73 -3.25 7.01
N THR A 27 12.55 -3.72 8.25
CA THR A 27 11.21 -3.90 8.82
C THR A 27 11.15 -3.58 10.31
N ASN A 28 9.94 -3.31 10.82
CA ASN A 28 9.72 -3.10 12.24
C ASN A 28 9.82 -4.41 13.02
N ILE A 29 9.04 -5.42 12.63
CA ILE A 29 9.06 -6.78 13.20
C ILE A 29 8.93 -7.82 12.08
N TYR A 30 9.33 -9.05 12.36
CA TYR A 30 9.21 -10.16 11.41
C TYR A 30 8.62 -11.40 12.10
N GLU A 31 7.31 -11.44 12.23
CA GLU A 31 6.55 -12.52 12.89
C GLU A 31 5.58 -13.18 11.89
N PRO A 32 5.07 -14.40 12.16
CA PRO A 32 4.06 -15.04 11.31
C PRO A 32 2.85 -14.15 11.10
N GLY A 33 2.39 -14.05 9.84
CA GLY A 33 1.18 -13.32 9.47
C GLY A 33 1.27 -11.79 9.43
N VAL A 34 2.40 -11.17 9.83
CA VAL A 34 2.63 -9.72 9.63
C VAL A 34 3.07 -9.41 8.20
N HIS A 35 3.13 -8.12 7.84
CA HIS A 35 3.47 -7.74 6.47
C HIS A 35 4.88 -8.18 6.05
N ALA A 36 5.87 -8.16 6.95
CA ALA A 36 7.21 -8.66 6.67
C ALA A 36 7.21 -10.14 6.26
N ASP A 37 6.38 -10.96 6.91
CA ASP A 37 6.17 -12.35 6.50
C ASP A 37 5.46 -12.44 5.15
N LYS A 38 4.34 -11.73 4.98
CA LYS A 38 3.53 -11.79 3.75
C LYS A 38 4.28 -11.31 2.50
N ILE A 39 5.26 -10.43 2.64
CA ILE A 39 6.07 -9.88 1.55
C ILE A 39 7.45 -10.51 1.53
N GLY A 40 8.19 -10.40 2.64
CA GLY A 40 9.59 -10.82 2.73
C GLY A 40 9.77 -12.32 2.56
N THR A 41 8.95 -13.14 3.24
CA THR A 41 9.04 -14.60 3.13
C THR A 41 8.88 -15.07 1.69
N LYS A 42 7.95 -14.46 0.91
CA LYS A 42 7.77 -14.80 -0.49
C LYS A 42 9.02 -14.51 -1.35
N LEU A 43 9.75 -13.46 -1.00
CA LEU A 43 11.00 -13.12 -1.68
C LEU A 43 12.19 -14.02 -1.27
N PHE A 44 12.08 -14.71 -0.14
CA PHE A 44 13.05 -15.71 0.26
C PHE A 44 12.76 -17.09 -0.35
N VAL A 45 11.51 -17.54 -0.28
CA VAL A 45 11.20 -18.97 -0.48
C VAL A 45 10.42 -19.27 -1.75
N GLY A 46 9.87 -18.26 -2.40
CA GLY A 46 9.04 -18.41 -3.62
C GLY A 46 7.74 -17.66 -3.52
N ILE A 47 7.19 -17.28 -4.67
CA ILE A 47 6.00 -16.45 -4.81
C ILE A 47 4.85 -17.33 -5.31
N PRO A 48 3.88 -17.69 -4.47
CA PRO A 48 2.73 -18.47 -4.90
C PRO A 48 1.76 -17.62 -5.74
N THR A 49 1.45 -18.07 -6.95
CA THR A 49 0.52 -17.42 -7.88
C THR A 49 -0.53 -18.39 -8.39
N ASP A 50 -1.52 -17.90 -9.13
CA ASP A 50 -2.53 -18.77 -9.74
C ASP A 50 -1.94 -19.80 -10.74
N ASP A 51 -0.76 -19.51 -11.27
CA ASP A 51 -0.05 -20.35 -12.24
C ASP A 51 1.02 -21.24 -11.57
N GLY A 52 1.09 -21.24 -10.23
CA GLY A 52 2.05 -22.03 -9.45
C GLY A 52 3.07 -21.16 -8.70
N MET A 53 4.14 -21.80 -8.23
CA MET A 53 5.23 -21.12 -7.51
C MET A 53 6.21 -20.49 -8.49
N ILE A 54 6.45 -19.18 -8.33
CA ILE A 54 7.46 -18.43 -9.10
C ILE A 54 8.70 -18.24 -8.22
N SER A 55 9.86 -18.52 -8.75
CA SER A 55 11.12 -18.20 -8.07
C SER A 55 11.34 -16.69 -8.06
N PRO A 56 11.74 -16.09 -6.92
CA PRO A 56 12.06 -14.66 -6.89
C PRO A 56 13.21 -14.32 -7.84
N ASP A 57 13.10 -13.21 -8.57
CA ASP A 57 14.14 -12.69 -9.45
C ASP A 57 15.08 -11.69 -8.75
N VAL A 58 14.85 -11.44 -7.48
CA VAL A 58 15.72 -10.66 -6.58
C VAL A 58 16.27 -11.56 -5.46
N LYS A 59 17.36 -11.15 -4.81
CA LYS A 59 17.92 -11.85 -3.66
C LYS A 59 17.97 -10.91 -2.44
N ILE A 60 17.24 -11.24 -1.37
CA ILE A 60 17.43 -10.57 -0.09
C ILE A 60 18.78 -11.01 0.48
N VAL A 61 19.68 -10.07 0.70
CA VAL A 61 21.05 -10.31 1.20
C VAL A 61 21.26 -9.79 2.62
N SER A 62 20.42 -8.85 3.04
CA SER A 62 20.47 -8.25 4.38
C SER A 62 19.09 -8.00 4.94
N VAL A 63 18.96 -8.08 6.25
CA VAL A 63 17.74 -7.81 7.01
C VAL A 63 18.09 -6.89 8.18
N TRP A 64 17.23 -5.91 8.43
CA TRP A 64 17.22 -5.18 9.69
C TRP A 64 15.80 -5.20 10.26
N MET A 65 15.71 -5.42 11.57
CA MET A 65 14.46 -5.41 12.32
C MET A 65 14.58 -4.47 13.50
N ASP A 66 13.60 -3.56 13.66
CA ASP A 66 13.58 -2.57 14.75
C ASP A 66 13.29 -3.24 16.10
N GLN A 67 12.38 -4.21 16.10
CA GLN A 67 12.00 -4.97 17.29
C GLN A 67 12.05 -6.47 16.99
N VAL A 68 12.71 -7.21 17.88
CA VAL A 68 12.82 -8.68 17.80
C VAL A 68 12.15 -9.25 19.03
N GLY A 69 11.02 -9.91 18.82
CA GLY A 69 10.21 -10.52 19.89
C GLY A 69 10.34 -12.05 19.94
N PRO A 70 9.64 -12.68 20.88
CA PRO A 70 9.70 -14.15 21.05
C PRO A 70 9.07 -14.92 19.88
N LYS A 71 8.27 -14.27 19.04
CA LYS A 71 7.64 -14.85 17.83
C LYS A 71 8.44 -14.54 16.55
N ASP A 72 9.67 -14.00 16.67
CA ASP A 72 10.49 -13.65 15.51
C ASP A 72 10.82 -14.89 14.67
N ILE A 73 10.52 -14.79 13.38
CA ILE A 73 10.93 -15.77 12.36
C ILE A 73 11.99 -15.21 11.40
N GLY A 74 12.23 -13.89 11.45
CA GLY A 74 13.12 -13.20 10.52
C GLY A 74 14.57 -13.66 10.63
N ASN A 75 15.08 -13.85 11.84
CA ASN A 75 16.42 -14.39 12.06
C ASN A 75 16.56 -15.80 11.45
N ARG A 76 15.56 -16.67 11.65
CA ARG A 76 15.58 -18.04 11.11
C ARG A 76 15.49 -18.07 9.60
N ILE A 77 14.57 -17.29 9.01
CA ILE A 77 14.41 -17.19 7.55
C ILE A 77 15.69 -16.65 6.90
N ALA A 78 16.28 -15.58 7.45
CA ALA A 78 17.51 -15.01 6.95
C ALA A 78 18.66 -16.04 6.96
N ALA A 79 18.85 -16.75 8.06
CA ALA A 79 19.89 -17.78 8.20
C ALA A 79 19.73 -18.94 7.21
N LEU A 80 18.48 -19.38 6.95
CA LEU A 80 18.21 -20.47 5.99
C LEU A 80 18.43 -20.06 4.53
N ASN A 81 18.51 -18.76 4.23
CA ASN A 81 18.62 -18.23 2.87
C ASN A 81 19.89 -17.41 2.63
N ASP A 82 20.95 -17.61 3.42
CA ASP A 82 22.24 -16.90 3.32
C ASP A 82 22.11 -15.37 3.37
N ALA A 83 21.09 -14.84 4.04
CA ALA A 83 20.94 -13.42 4.33
C ALA A 83 21.45 -13.10 5.73
N LYS A 84 22.04 -11.92 5.91
CA LYS A 84 22.58 -11.52 7.21
C LYS A 84 21.66 -10.51 7.89
N VAL A 85 21.39 -10.72 9.17
CA VAL A 85 20.72 -9.73 10.01
C VAL A 85 21.76 -8.76 10.57
N TYR A 86 21.49 -7.46 10.42
CA TYR A 86 22.40 -6.40 10.83
C TYR A 86 21.83 -5.58 11.99
N PRO A 87 22.68 -4.99 12.85
CA PRO A 87 22.22 -4.22 14.01
C PRO A 87 21.69 -2.83 13.67
N THR A 88 22.06 -2.28 12.51
CA THR A 88 21.60 -0.95 12.06
C THR A 88 21.12 -0.97 10.62
N ILE A 89 20.28 -0.01 10.25
CA ILE A 89 19.86 0.20 8.85
C ILE A 89 21.08 0.47 7.97
N ALA A 90 22.02 1.29 8.44
CA ALA A 90 23.23 1.59 7.70
C ALA A 90 24.04 0.33 7.38
N ASP A 91 24.29 -0.51 8.39
CA ASP A 91 25.03 -1.77 8.18
C ASP A 91 24.28 -2.72 7.22
N ALA A 92 22.96 -2.77 7.27
CA ALA A 92 22.17 -3.59 6.35
C ALA A 92 22.30 -3.12 4.90
N LEU A 93 22.32 -1.80 4.65
CA LEU A 93 22.46 -1.23 3.31
C LEU A 93 23.90 -1.31 2.77
N THR A 94 24.90 -1.20 3.67
CA THR A 94 26.32 -1.25 3.29
C THR A 94 26.94 -2.65 3.37
N LEU A 95 26.16 -3.63 3.85
CA LEU A 95 26.61 -5.00 4.17
C LEU A 95 27.79 -5.01 5.15
N GLY A 96 27.83 -4.02 6.05
CA GLY A 96 28.87 -3.79 7.04
C GLY A 96 30.09 -3.05 6.51
N GLY A 97 30.06 -2.51 5.31
CA GLY A 97 31.09 -1.64 4.72
C GLY A 97 30.81 -0.15 4.91
N ASP A 98 31.49 0.68 4.13
CA ASP A 98 31.40 2.14 4.22
C ASP A 98 30.39 2.75 3.23
N LYS A 99 30.03 2.05 2.15
CA LYS A 99 29.19 2.54 1.09
C LYS A 99 28.01 1.61 0.81
N LEU A 100 27.01 2.11 0.13
CA LEU A 100 25.86 1.34 -0.36
C LEU A 100 26.35 0.09 -1.13
N ALA A 101 25.80 -1.06 -0.78
CA ALA A 101 26.19 -2.35 -1.32
C ALA A 101 25.02 -3.23 -1.74
N VAL A 102 23.81 -2.65 -1.78
CA VAL A 102 22.58 -3.30 -2.26
C VAL A 102 22.02 -2.55 -3.47
N ASP A 103 21.23 -3.24 -4.27
CA ASP A 103 20.69 -2.72 -5.53
C ASP A 103 19.25 -2.19 -5.36
N ALA A 104 18.59 -2.50 -4.23
CA ALA A 104 17.27 -1.97 -3.85
C ALA A 104 17.00 -2.11 -2.36
N VAL A 105 16.00 -1.38 -1.86
CA VAL A 105 15.52 -1.46 -0.49
C VAL A 105 14.02 -1.76 -0.48
N ILE A 106 13.61 -2.75 0.32
CA ILE A 106 12.23 -3.02 0.65
C ILE A 106 12.02 -2.63 2.12
N TYR A 107 11.20 -1.60 2.34
CA TYR A 107 10.86 -1.09 3.65
C TYR A 107 9.44 -1.47 4.06
N ILE A 108 9.29 -2.18 5.18
CA ILE A 108 8.03 -2.65 5.74
C ILE A 108 7.88 -2.11 7.16
N GLY A 109 7.41 -0.88 7.28
CA GLY A 109 7.30 -0.16 8.55
C GLY A 109 5.96 -0.42 9.26
N GLU A 110 5.49 -1.66 9.31
CA GLU A 110 4.21 -2.05 9.91
C GLU A 110 4.39 -2.98 11.10
N HIS A 111 3.37 -2.96 11.99
CA HIS A 111 3.33 -3.77 13.19
C HIS A 111 4.42 -3.41 14.21
N GLY A 112 4.44 -4.09 15.35
CA GLY A 112 5.31 -3.79 16.48
C GLY A 112 4.62 -2.90 17.54
N SER A 113 5.33 -2.62 18.63
CA SER A 113 4.85 -1.84 19.76
C SER A 113 5.33 -0.40 19.67
N TYR A 114 4.46 0.51 19.26
CA TYR A 114 4.75 1.93 19.12
C TYR A 114 3.67 2.78 19.78
N PRO A 115 4.01 4.01 20.24
CA PRO A 115 3.04 4.90 20.87
C PRO A 115 1.97 5.35 19.88
N GLN A 116 0.81 5.70 20.42
CA GLN A 116 -0.25 6.35 19.67
C GLN A 116 -0.16 7.87 19.78
N SER A 117 -0.52 8.55 18.68
CA SER A 117 -0.69 10.00 18.67
C SER A 117 -1.98 10.40 19.41
N ARG A 118 -2.17 11.70 19.65
CA ARG A 118 -3.43 12.23 20.17
C ARG A 118 -4.65 11.99 19.24
N LEU A 119 -4.41 11.61 18.01
CA LEU A 119 -5.45 11.23 17.03
C LEU A 119 -5.83 9.75 17.11
N GLY A 120 -5.20 8.97 18.01
CA GLY A 120 -5.35 7.52 18.07
C GLY A 120 -4.58 6.75 16.99
N VAL A 121 -3.78 7.44 16.19
CA VAL A 121 -2.98 6.83 15.09
C VAL A 121 -1.66 6.31 15.64
N THR A 122 -1.28 5.09 15.26
CA THR A 122 0.00 4.50 15.67
C THR A 122 1.17 5.21 15.00
N MET A 123 2.09 5.74 15.82
CA MET A 123 3.25 6.51 15.34
C MET A 123 4.41 5.60 14.94
N TYR A 124 4.25 4.88 13.85
CA TYR A 124 5.36 4.12 13.27
C TYR A 124 6.51 5.05 12.87
N PRO A 125 7.79 4.73 13.18
CA PRO A 125 8.92 5.63 12.95
C PRO A 125 9.40 5.66 11.49
N ARG A 126 8.47 5.67 10.53
CA ARG A 126 8.72 5.55 9.09
C ARG A 126 9.62 6.64 8.54
N MET A 127 9.33 7.91 8.89
CA MET A 127 10.17 9.03 8.48
C MET A 127 11.62 8.87 8.97
N ASN A 128 11.80 8.47 10.24
CA ASN A 128 13.13 8.28 10.82
C ASN A 128 13.89 7.13 10.11
N HIS A 129 13.22 6.01 9.79
CA HIS A 129 13.86 4.89 9.10
C HIS A 129 14.22 5.25 7.66
N LEU A 130 13.31 5.90 6.92
CA LEU A 130 13.57 6.33 5.54
C LEU A 130 14.63 7.43 5.49
N GLU A 131 14.68 8.34 6.47
CA GLU A 131 15.79 9.30 6.59
C GLU A 131 17.15 8.61 6.75
N GLN A 132 17.23 7.56 7.57
CA GLN A 132 18.47 6.78 7.71
C GLN A 132 18.87 6.11 6.39
N ILE A 133 17.91 5.56 5.64
CA ILE A 133 18.15 5.00 4.31
C ILE A 133 18.70 6.08 3.37
N PHE A 134 18.05 7.23 3.29
CA PHE A 134 18.48 8.33 2.42
C PHE A 134 19.85 8.90 2.83
N ARG A 135 20.20 8.90 4.12
CA ARG A 135 21.55 9.30 4.57
C ARG A 135 22.64 8.37 4.07
N VAL A 136 22.38 7.05 4.01
CA VAL A 136 23.31 6.10 3.42
C VAL A 136 23.49 6.37 1.92
N PHE A 137 22.41 6.68 1.22
CA PHE A 137 22.47 7.05 -0.19
C PHE A 137 23.30 8.31 -0.42
N ASP A 138 23.02 9.37 0.33
CA ASP A 138 23.79 10.63 0.27
C ASP A 138 25.28 10.42 0.54
N HIS A 139 25.60 9.66 1.59
CA HIS A 139 26.99 9.38 1.93
C HIS A 139 27.71 8.58 0.84
N SER A 140 26.99 7.65 0.19
CA SER A 140 27.54 6.81 -0.86
C SER A 140 27.64 7.51 -2.21
N GLY A 141 26.78 8.55 -2.43
CA GLY A 141 26.59 9.19 -3.74
C GLY A 141 25.88 8.28 -4.75
N GLU A 142 25.20 7.23 -4.27
CA GLU A 142 24.48 6.24 -5.07
C GLU A 142 23.05 6.10 -4.54
N TYR A 143 22.08 5.96 -5.46
CA TYR A 143 20.67 5.94 -5.16
C TYR A 143 20.01 4.76 -5.84
N VAL A 144 19.24 3.97 -5.08
CA VAL A 144 18.60 2.74 -5.57
C VAL A 144 17.09 2.78 -5.33
N PRO A 145 16.30 1.96 -6.05
CA PRO A 145 14.86 1.87 -5.84
C PRO A 145 14.49 1.52 -4.39
N VAL A 146 13.48 2.21 -3.86
CA VAL A 146 12.92 1.98 -2.53
C VAL A 146 11.42 1.68 -2.65
N PHE A 147 11.02 0.50 -2.19
CA PHE A 147 9.61 0.19 -1.94
C PHE A 147 9.26 0.46 -0.49
N SER A 148 8.15 1.17 -0.23
CA SER A 148 7.55 1.37 1.09
C SER A 148 6.18 0.74 1.17
N ASP A 149 6.02 -0.26 2.04
CA ASP A 149 4.76 -0.97 2.23
C ASP A 149 3.69 -0.09 2.89
N LYS A 150 2.46 -0.22 2.42
CA LYS A 150 1.23 0.37 2.93
C LYS A 150 1.16 1.89 2.74
N TYR A 151 1.88 2.70 3.51
CA TYR A 151 1.88 4.16 3.39
C TYR A 151 3.26 4.76 3.72
N LEU A 152 3.45 6.04 3.36
CA LEU A 152 4.73 6.73 3.60
C LEU A 152 4.95 7.00 5.09
N ALA A 153 3.98 7.60 5.78
CA ALA A 153 4.03 7.85 7.22
C ALA A 153 2.64 8.02 7.83
N TYR A 154 2.55 8.04 9.17
CA TYR A 154 1.31 8.24 9.90
C TYR A 154 0.79 9.69 9.87
N SER A 155 1.57 10.64 9.41
CA SER A 155 1.19 12.05 9.26
C SER A 155 1.48 12.57 7.86
N TRP A 156 0.67 13.56 7.43
CA TRP A 156 0.89 14.26 6.16
C TRP A 156 2.27 14.92 6.08
N LEU A 157 2.71 15.58 7.15
CA LEU A 157 3.98 16.30 7.15
C LEU A 157 5.17 15.36 6.95
N ASP A 158 5.16 14.22 7.62
CA ASP A 158 6.21 13.22 7.47
C ASP A 158 6.16 12.57 6.08
N SER A 159 4.95 12.26 5.56
CA SER A 159 4.76 11.69 4.23
C SER A 159 5.25 12.65 3.14
N LYS A 160 4.92 13.93 3.27
CA LYS A 160 5.36 14.97 2.34
C LYS A 160 6.88 15.15 2.38
N TRP A 161 7.48 15.15 3.58
CA TRP A 161 8.93 15.21 3.72
C TRP A 161 9.63 14.03 3.03
N ILE A 162 9.14 12.80 3.24
CA ILE A 162 9.69 11.60 2.60
C ILE A 162 9.63 11.72 1.08
N TYR A 163 8.46 12.12 0.56
CA TYR A 163 8.26 12.31 -0.88
C TYR A 163 9.20 13.37 -1.46
N ASP A 164 9.27 14.56 -0.82
CA ASP A 164 10.11 15.66 -1.29
C ASP A 164 11.59 15.27 -1.26
N ARG A 165 12.01 14.58 -0.19
CA ARG A 165 13.40 14.15 -0.07
C ARG A 165 13.75 13.10 -1.13
N ALA A 166 12.87 12.15 -1.39
CA ALA A 166 13.07 11.17 -2.47
C ALA A 166 13.17 11.84 -3.85
N LYS A 167 12.32 12.83 -4.12
CA LYS A 167 12.37 13.60 -5.37
C LYS A 167 13.65 14.44 -5.49
N GLU A 168 14.08 15.11 -4.41
CA GLU A 168 15.33 15.87 -4.36
C GLU A 168 16.55 15.01 -4.70
N LEU A 169 16.58 13.80 -4.14
CA LEU A 169 17.67 12.84 -4.35
C LEU A 169 17.53 12.02 -5.64
N ASN A 170 16.42 12.15 -6.36
CA ASN A 170 16.06 11.31 -7.50
C ASN A 170 16.02 9.82 -7.13
N VAL A 171 15.59 9.47 -5.92
CA VAL A 171 15.36 8.09 -5.49
C VAL A 171 14.07 7.58 -6.13
N PRO A 172 14.11 6.53 -6.94
CA PRO A 172 12.89 5.90 -7.41
C PRO A 172 12.12 5.30 -6.22
N MET A 173 10.86 5.72 -6.05
CA MET A 173 10.00 5.21 -4.99
C MET A 173 8.72 4.58 -5.53
N MET A 174 8.37 3.44 -4.97
CA MET A 174 7.07 2.81 -5.06
C MET A 174 6.50 2.67 -3.65
N ALA A 175 5.25 3.03 -3.44
CA ALA A 175 4.59 2.85 -2.15
C ALA A 175 3.15 2.40 -2.33
N GLY A 176 2.59 1.70 -1.35
CA GLY A 176 1.17 1.39 -1.34
C GLY A 176 0.79 0.04 -0.78
N SER A 177 -0.51 -0.15 -0.72
CA SER A 177 -1.18 -1.36 -0.25
C SER A 177 -1.14 -2.49 -1.29
N SER A 178 -1.34 -3.72 -0.82
CA SER A 178 -1.57 -4.88 -1.69
C SER A 178 -2.95 -4.87 -2.37
N LEU A 179 -3.92 -4.07 -1.89
CA LEU A 179 -5.29 -4.11 -2.41
C LEU A 179 -5.42 -3.73 -3.89
N PRO A 180 -4.70 -2.75 -4.44
CA PRO A 180 -4.73 -2.48 -5.88
C PRO A 180 -4.37 -3.68 -6.75
N PHE A 181 -3.64 -4.64 -6.22
CA PHE A 181 -3.21 -5.86 -6.90
C PHE A 181 -4.11 -7.07 -6.61
N CYS A 182 -5.20 -6.89 -5.87
CA CYS A 182 -6.18 -7.94 -5.61
C CYS A 182 -6.99 -8.29 -6.85
N ARG A 183 -7.47 -9.53 -6.90
CA ARG A 183 -8.48 -9.97 -7.84
C ARG A 183 -9.79 -9.19 -7.64
N ARG A 184 -10.42 -8.80 -8.74
CA ARG A 184 -11.70 -8.10 -8.76
C ARG A 184 -12.82 -9.02 -9.22
N SER A 185 -13.92 -9.07 -8.47
CA SER A 185 -15.07 -9.92 -8.79
C SER A 185 -16.39 -9.14 -8.66
N PRO A 186 -17.16 -8.93 -9.77
CA PRO A 186 -16.76 -9.24 -11.14
C PRO A 186 -15.51 -8.47 -11.60
N LEU A 187 -14.86 -8.95 -12.66
CA LEU A 187 -13.72 -8.25 -13.25
C LEU A 187 -14.13 -6.83 -13.64
N LEU A 188 -13.46 -5.84 -13.07
CA LEU A 188 -13.70 -4.42 -13.32
C LEU A 188 -12.36 -3.66 -13.32
N GLU A 189 -12.07 -3.00 -14.40
CA GLU A 189 -11.04 -2.00 -14.53
C GLU A 189 -11.58 -0.91 -15.45
N HIS A 190 -11.58 0.34 -14.99
CA HIS A 190 -12.04 1.43 -15.83
C HIS A 190 -11.06 1.66 -16.98
N PRO A 191 -11.52 1.82 -18.23
CA PRO A 191 -10.68 2.37 -19.28
C PRO A 191 -10.10 3.73 -18.85
N LEU A 192 -8.90 4.05 -19.33
CA LEU A 192 -8.34 5.39 -19.14
C LEU A 192 -9.26 6.43 -19.77
N GLY A 193 -9.48 7.54 -19.09
CA GLY A 193 -10.36 8.59 -19.54
C GLY A 193 -11.87 8.37 -19.27
N SER A 194 -12.24 7.38 -18.44
CA SER A 194 -13.63 7.12 -18.05
C SER A 194 -14.29 8.32 -17.37
N GLU A 195 -15.54 8.61 -17.73
CA GLU A 195 -16.33 9.67 -17.08
C GLU A 195 -16.93 9.17 -15.76
N ILE A 196 -16.20 9.33 -14.67
CA ILE A 196 -16.63 8.93 -13.32
C ILE A 196 -17.16 10.15 -12.59
N SER A 197 -18.46 10.14 -12.26
CA SER A 197 -19.11 11.29 -11.61
C SER A 197 -19.26 11.15 -10.10
N LYS A 198 -19.41 9.93 -9.57
CA LYS A 198 -19.48 9.59 -8.15
C LYS A 198 -18.86 8.23 -7.89
N ALA A 199 -18.27 8.05 -6.73
CA ALA A 199 -17.72 6.75 -6.35
C ALA A 199 -17.79 6.54 -4.83
N VAL A 200 -17.98 5.27 -4.43
CA VAL A 200 -18.01 4.83 -3.03
C VAL A 200 -17.13 3.60 -2.89
N ALA A 201 -16.32 3.55 -1.84
CA ALA A 201 -15.62 2.35 -1.43
C ALA A 201 -15.95 1.99 0.02
N VAL A 202 -15.96 0.69 0.30
CA VAL A 202 -16.25 0.16 1.63
C VAL A 202 -15.19 -0.87 2.02
N GLY A 203 -14.87 -0.90 3.31
CA GLY A 203 -13.96 -1.88 3.89
C GLY A 203 -14.34 -2.26 5.31
N GLY A 204 -13.81 -3.39 5.79
CA GLY A 204 -13.88 -3.77 7.20
C GLY A 204 -12.73 -3.18 8.00
N GLY A 205 -12.84 -3.25 9.34
CA GLY A 205 -11.84 -2.74 10.28
C GLY A 205 -11.94 -1.24 10.57
N GLU A 206 -11.00 -0.75 11.37
CA GLU A 206 -10.97 0.66 11.79
C GLU A 206 -10.28 1.55 10.77
N MET A 207 -10.67 2.84 10.71
CA MET A 207 -10.16 3.81 9.74
C MET A 207 -8.63 4.01 9.85
N ASP A 208 -8.08 4.05 11.07
CA ASP A 208 -6.63 4.18 11.26
C ASP A 208 -5.84 3.04 10.59
N SER A 209 -6.23 1.80 10.87
CA SER A 209 -5.49 0.61 10.44
C SER A 209 -5.82 0.17 9.02
N TYR A 210 -7.07 0.32 8.58
CA TYR A 210 -7.58 -0.23 7.33
C TYR A 210 -8.06 0.83 6.32
N GLY A 211 -8.23 2.09 6.75
CA GLY A 211 -8.65 3.18 5.87
C GLY A 211 -7.70 3.39 4.70
N ILE A 212 -6.38 3.30 4.92
CA ILE A 212 -5.40 3.42 3.84
C ILE A 212 -5.56 2.33 2.76
N HIS A 213 -5.90 1.10 3.16
CA HIS A 213 -6.15 0.02 2.21
C HIS A 213 -7.37 0.31 1.34
N THR A 214 -8.45 0.80 1.97
CA THR A 214 -9.67 1.19 1.25
C THR A 214 -9.42 2.37 0.31
N LEU A 215 -8.63 3.36 0.75
CA LEU A 215 -8.23 4.51 -0.08
C LEU A 215 -7.35 4.10 -1.26
N GLU A 216 -6.36 3.24 -1.07
CA GLU A 216 -5.48 2.76 -2.15
C GLU A 216 -6.26 1.95 -3.19
N MET A 217 -7.16 1.07 -2.74
CA MET A 217 -8.08 0.34 -3.59
C MET A 217 -9.00 1.28 -4.38
N PHE A 218 -9.58 2.26 -3.70
CA PHE A 218 -10.45 3.25 -4.31
C PHE A 218 -9.68 4.08 -5.35
N GLN A 219 -8.52 4.61 -4.97
CA GLN A 219 -7.73 5.52 -5.77
C GLN A 219 -7.26 4.87 -7.08
N CYS A 220 -6.84 3.59 -7.06
CA CYS A 220 -6.43 2.89 -8.27
C CYS A 220 -7.55 2.71 -9.31
N MET A 221 -8.81 2.90 -8.89
CA MET A 221 -9.97 2.89 -9.79
C MET A 221 -10.26 4.28 -10.33
N VAL A 222 -10.33 5.29 -9.45
CA VAL A 222 -10.77 6.64 -9.84
C VAL A 222 -9.68 7.49 -10.50
N GLU A 223 -8.41 7.18 -10.32
CA GLU A 223 -7.30 7.88 -11.01
C GLU A 223 -7.33 7.68 -12.53
N ARG A 224 -8.07 6.67 -13.01
CA ARG A 224 -8.26 6.38 -14.43
C ARG A 224 -9.34 7.22 -15.10
N ARG A 225 -9.94 8.17 -14.34
CA ARG A 225 -10.98 9.05 -14.85
C ARG A 225 -10.45 10.08 -15.84
N LYS A 226 -11.36 10.67 -16.60
CA LYS A 226 -11.07 11.71 -17.58
C LYS A 226 -10.31 12.88 -16.94
N GLY A 227 -9.16 13.21 -17.50
CA GLY A 227 -8.26 14.24 -16.99
C GLY A 227 -7.22 13.73 -15.99
N GLY A 228 -7.28 12.45 -15.58
CA GLY A 228 -6.34 11.88 -14.59
C GLY A 228 -6.60 12.36 -13.16
N GLU A 229 -5.60 12.24 -12.31
CA GLU A 229 -5.69 12.72 -10.92
C GLU A 229 -5.37 14.22 -10.85
N THR A 230 -6.21 14.96 -10.12
CA THR A 230 -6.14 16.44 -10.00
C THR A 230 -5.94 16.92 -8.56
N GLY A 231 -5.87 16.00 -7.61
CA GLY A 231 -5.80 16.30 -6.18
C GLY A 231 -7.17 16.57 -5.53
N VAL A 232 -7.14 16.86 -4.24
CA VAL A 232 -8.31 16.94 -3.37
C VAL A 232 -8.43 18.33 -2.74
N SER A 233 -9.60 18.95 -2.89
CA SER A 233 -9.90 20.31 -2.37
C SER A 233 -10.38 20.31 -0.92
N SER A 234 -11.01 19.22 -0.46
CA SER A 234 -11.42 19.07 0.93
C SER A 234 -11.74 17.63 1.30
N VAL A 235 -11.56 17.34 2.59
CA VAL A 235 -11.92 16.07 3.21
C VAL A 235 -12.78 16.35 4.45
N GLN A 236 -13.80 15.53 4.66
CA GLN A 236 -14.59 15.51 5.87
C GLN A 236 -14.60 14.09 6.44
N GLY A 237 -14.15 13.92 7.66
CA GLY A 237 -14.24 12.66 8.40
C GLY A 237 -15.39 12.71 9.38
N ILE A 238 -16.26 11.71 9.35
CA ILE A 238 -17.42 11.58 10.24
C ILE A 238 -17.53 10.18 10.81
N GLU A 239 -18.14 10.03 11.98
CA GLU A 239 -18.35 8.73 12.63
C GLU A 239 -19.70 8.62 13.31
N GLY A 240 -20.11 7.40 13.64
CA GLY A 240 -21.35 7.11 14.35
C GLY A 240 -22.60 7.51 13.56
N ASP A 241 -23.57 8.13 14.23
CA ASP A 241 -24.83 8.54 13.63
C ASP A 241 -24.68 9.54 12.50
N ALA A 242 -23.60 10.35 12.50
CA ALA A 242 -23.33 11.28 11.42
C ALA A 242 -23.15 10.57 10.07
N VAL A 243 -22.60 9.36 10.06
CA VAL A 243 -22.47 8.55 8.83
C VAL A 243 -23.85 8.16 8.29
N TRP A 244 -24.73 7.70 9.17
CA TRP A 244 -26.09 7.31 8.77
C TRP A 244 -26.91 8.53 8.27
N ASN A 245 -26.75 9.67 8.93
CA ASN A 245 -27.39 10.91 8.51
C ASN A 245 -26.89 11.37 7.13
N ALA A 246 -25.57 11.29 6.87
CA ALA A 246 -24.99 11.63 5.56
C ALA A 246 -25.53 10.72 4.43
N ILE A 247 -25.78 9.44 4.71
CA ILE A 247 -26.42 8.51 3.76
C ILE A 247 -27.87 8.91 3.53
N ASP A 248 -28.64 9.20 4.59
CA ASP A 248 -30.06 9.55 4.50
C ASP A 248 -30.28 10.89 3.81
N GLN A 249 -29.35 11.84 3.92
CA GLN A 249 -29.37 13.16 3.28
C GLN A 249 -28.85 13.13 1.84
N GLY A 250 -28.18 12.04 1.42
CA GLY A 250 -27.64 11.86 0.08
C GLY A 250 -26.23 12.44 -0.14
N ASP A 251 -25.54 12.86 0.92
CA ASP A 251 -24.12 13.25 0.88
C ASP A 251 -23.24 12.04 0.53
N ILE A 252 -23.62 10.86 1.02
CA ILE A 252 -23.10 9.56 0.59
C ILE A 252 -24.17 8.88 -0.26
N SER A 253 -23.85 8.50 -1.50
CA SER A 253 -24.81 7.79 -2.36
C SER A 253 -25.16 6.43 -1.79
N LYS A 254 -26.42 6.31 -1.36
CA LYS A 254 -26.95 5.04 -0.83
C LYS A 254 -26.91 3.93 -1.89
N GLU A 255 -27.24 4.26 -3.13
CA GLU A 255 -27.29 3.31 -4.25
C GLU A 255 -25.89 2.71 -4.52
N LEU A 256 -24.84 3.55 -4.51
CA LEU A 256 -23.46 3.08 -4.69
C LEU A 256 -22.97 2.30 -3.47
N LEU A 257 -23.32 2.75 -2.26
CA LEU A 257 -23.01 2.01 -1.04
C LEU A 257 -23.64 0.61 -1.04
N ASP A 258 -24.93 0.53 -1.37
CA ASP A 258 -25.66 -0.73 -1.47
C ASP A 258 -25.05 -1.63 -2.55
N LEU A 259 -24.66 -1.08 -3.71
CA LEU A 259 -24.03 -1.82 -4.79
C LEU A 259 -22.66 -2.35 -4.39
N ALA A 260 -21.82 -1.52 -3.77
CA ALA A 260 -20.49 -1.95 -3.29
C ALA A 260 -20.61 -3.11 -2.29
N CYS A 261 -21.52 -2.98 -1.31
CA CYS A 261 -21.80 -4.04 -0.34
C CYS A 261 -22.43 -5.28 -0.99
N GLN A 262 -23.27 -5.13 -2.02
CA GLN A 262 -23.88 -6.25 -2.73
C GLN A 262 -22.83 -7.12 -3.45
N LYS A 263 -21.75 -6.52 -3.96
CA LYS A 263 -20.68 -7.25 -4.64
C LYS A 263 -19.86 -8.12 -3.69
N ILE A 264 -19.81 -7.79 -2.42
CA ILE A 264 -19.04 -8.53 -1.42
C ILE A 264 -19.76 -9.84 -1.08
N GLY A 265 -19.06 -10.96 -1.34
CA GLY A 265 -19.58 -12.30 -1.08
C GLY A 265 -19.58 -12.68 0.41
N ASN A 266 -18.56 -12.25 1.16
CA ASN A 266 -18.39 -12.58 2.57
C ASN A 266 -18.68 -11.35 3.45
N LYS A 267 -19.93 -11.20 3.83
CA LYS A 267 -20.40 -10.17 4.78
C LYS A 267 -21.37 -10.77 5.78
N SER A 268 -21.51 -10.13 6.94
CA SER A 268 -22.43 -10.57 7.98
C SER A 268 -23.89 -10.45 7.52
N GLU A 269 -24.72 -11.44 7.89
CA GLU A 269 -26.16 -11.38 7.63
C GLU A 269 -26.84 -10.38 8.55
N GLY A 270 -27.76 -9.58 8.01
CA GLY A 270 -28.56 -8.63 8.77
C GLY A 270 -28.44 -7.18 8.31
N SER A 271 -28.98 -6.29 9.10
CA SER A 271 -28.95 -4.86 8.82
C SER A 271 -27.59 -4.25 9.13
N MET A 272 -26.96 -3.62 8.16
CA MET A 272 -25.70 -2.87 8.32
C MET A 272 -25.77 -1.92 9.53
N ARG A 273 -26.85 -1.12 9.66
CA ARG A 273 -27.01 -0.17 10.79
C ARG A 273 -27.09 -0.82 12.17
N LYS A 274 -27.43 -2.13 12.25
CA LYS A 274 -27.50 -2.84 13.53
C LYS A 274 -26.18 -3.54 13.85
N LEU A 275 -25.43 -3.91 12.84
CA LEU A 275 -24.20 -4.70 12.99
C LEU A 275 -22.96 -3.82 13.18
N VAL A 276 -22.95 -2.64 12.55
CA VAL A 276 -21.83 -1.71 12.64
C VAL A 276 -21.99 -0.80 13.85
N ALA A 277 -21.22 -1.09 14.89
CA ALA A 277 -21.29 -0.34 16.14
C ALA A 277 -20.70 1.08 16.02
N LYS A 278 -19.63 1.25 15.23
CA LYS A 278 -18.93 2.51 15.02
C LYS A 278 -18.62 2.70 13.54
N PRO A 279 -19.60 3.09 12.70
CA PRO A 279 -19.31 3.41 11.31
C PRO A 279 -18.43 4.65 11.22
N GLN A 280 -17.47 4.64 10.30
CA GLN A 280 -16.64 5.80 10.01
C GLN A 280 -16.66 6.05 8.50
N ALA A 281 -16.62 7.31 8.08
CA ALA A 281 -16.58 7.68 6.68
C ALA A 281 -15.68 8.89 6.43
N LEU A 282 -15.03 8.89 5.25
CA LEU A 282 -14.36 10.06 4.67
C LEU A 282 -15.14 10.50 3.45
N LEU A 283 -15.64 11.74 3.45
CA LEU A 283 -16.22 12.39 2.29
C LEU A 283 -15.11 13.21 1.64
N ILE A 284 -14.89 12.96 0.35
CA ILE A 284 -13.75 13.51 -0.39
C ILE A 284 -14.26 14.32 -1.57
N GLN A 285 -13.81 15.56 -1.68
CA GLN A 285 -14.09 16.43 -2.82
C GLN A 285 -12.81 16.62 -3.63
N TYR A 286 -12.77 16.05 -4.83
CA TYR A 286 -11.66 16.24 -5.76
C TYR A 286 -11.74 17.60 -6.47
N ASN A 287 -10.59 18.08 -6.98
CA ASN A 287 -10.48 19.38 -7.64
C ASN A 287 -11.29 19.44 -8.95
N ASP A 288 -11.43 18.33 -9.65
CA ASP A 288 -12.22 18.20 -10.91
C ASP A 288 -13.73 18.03 -10.69
N GLY A 289 -14.16 18.01 -9.43
CA GLY A 289 -15.58 17.91 -9.07
C GLY A 289 -16.06 16.51 -8.72
N LEU A 290 -15.23 15.45 -8.84
CA LEU A 290 -15.59 14.12 -8.36
C LEU A 290 -15.89 14.16 -6.87
N LYS A 291 -17.06 13.62 -6.48
CA LYS A 291 -17.45 13.40 -5.08
C LYS A 291 -17.34 11.92 -4.73
N ALA A 292 -16.63 11.63 -3.67
CA ALA A 292 -16.38 10.27 -3.24
C ALA A 292 -16.62 10.08 -1.74
N ALA A 293 -16.93 8.84 -1.35
CA ALA A 293 -17.00 8.45 0.04
C ALA A 293 -16.26 7.11 0.26
N ILE A 294 -15.47 7.08 1.33
CA ILE A 294 -14.81 5.88 1.82
C ILE A 294 -15.43 5.53 3.17
N LEU A 295 -15.90 4.30 3.36
CA LEU A 295 -16.51 3.87 4.62
C LEU A 295 -15.78 2.66 5.19
N THR A 296 -15.63 2.64 6.51
CA THR A 296 -15.30 1.43 7.26
C THR A 296 -16.54 0.96 8.03
N LEU A 297 -16.91 -0.30 7.81
CA LEU A 297 -18.17 -0.89 8.28
C LEU A 297 -17.88 -2.18 9.06
N ASP A 298 -17.01 -2.07 10.07
CA ASP A 298 -16.62 -3.20 10.91
C ASP A 298 -17.79 -3.85 11.62
N GLY A 299 -17.77 -5.18 11.70
CA GLY A 299 -18.90 -5.99 12.19
C GLY A 299 -19.91 -6.38 11.09
N TYR A 300 -20.07 -5.58 10.03
CA TYR A 300 -20.81 -5.97 8.83
C TYR A 300 -19.87 -6.51 7.74
N LEU A 301 -18.74 -5.86 7.53
CA LEU A 301 -17.67 -6.29 6.64
C LEU A 301 -16.45 -6.74 7.45
N ASN A 302 -16.02 -7.98 7.26
CA ASN A 302 -14.90 -8.56 8.00
C ASN A 302 -13.75 -8.84 7.02
N SER A 303 -12.73 -7.97 7.01
CA SER A 303 -11.57 -8.06 6.10
C SER A 303 -11.97 -8.24 4.63
N THR A 304 -12.96 -7.47 4.18
CA THR A 304 -13.48 -7.47 2.82
C THR A 304 -13.63 -6.06 2.29
N TRP A 305 -13.48 -5.87 0.98
CA TRP A 305 -13.50 -4.56 0.34
C TRP A 305 -14.36 -4.55 -0.91
N GLY A 306 -15.14 -3.50 -1.06
CA GLY A 306 -16.01 -3.28 -2.21
C GLY A 306 -15.88 -1.85 -2.76
N TYR A 307 -16.10 -1.75 -4.06
CA TYR A 307 -16.08 -0.50 -4.81
C TYR A 307 -17.32 -0.39 -5.68
N ALA A 308 -17.89 0.80 -5.80
CA ALA A 308 -18.91 1.13 -6.78
C ALA A 308 -18.77 2.57 -7.28
N ALA A 309 -19.09 2.79 -8.52
CA ALA A 309 -19.05 4.11 -9.15
C ALA A 309 -20.18 4.30 -10.18
N THR A 310 -20.51 5.57 -10.45
CA THR A 310 -21.30 5.96 -11.61
C THR A 310 -20.34 6.36 -12.73
N VAL A 311 -20.36 5.58 -13.81
CA VAL A 311 -19.54 5.76 -15.01
C VAL A 311 -20.45 5.91 -16.19
N GLU A 312 -20.40 7.04 -16.92
CA GLU A 312 -21.29 7.31 -18.06
C GLU A 312 -22.77 7.02 -17.73
N ASP A 313 -23.26 7.52 -16.59
CA ASP A 313 -24.61 7.34 -16.05
C ASP A 313 -24.99 5.90 -15.67
N LYS A 314 -24.05 4.95 -15.69
CA LYS A 314 -24.28 3.57 -15.27
C LYS A 314 -23.55 3.29 -13.96
N MET A 315 -24.23 2.61 -13.06
CA MET A 315 -23.59 2.12 -11.84
C MET A 315 -22.85 0.80 -12.10
N VAL A 316 -21.59 0.76 -11.72
CA VAL A 316 -20.74 -0.43 -11.79
C VAL A 316 -20.10 -0.68 -10.41
N GLY A 317 -19.80 -1.94 -10.11
CA GLY A 317 -19.18 -2.26 -8.82
C GLY A 317 -18.49 -3.62 -8.82
N THR A 318 -17.53 -3.77 -7.92
CA THR A 318 -16.73 -4.99 -7.76
C THR A 318 -16.29 -5.19 -6.31
N GLU A 319 -16.05 -6.44 -5.94
CA GLU A 319 -15.31 -6.80 -4.74
C GLU A 319 -13.82 -6.92 -5.06
N PHE A 320 -12.97 -6.41 -4.18
CA PHE A 320 -11.53 -6.69 -4.17
C PHE A 320 -11.28 -7.87 -3.23
N LYS A 321 -11.09 -9.05 -3.81
CA LYS A 321 -10.99 -10.30 -3.07
C LYS A 321 -9.59 -10.52 -2.52
N LEU A 322 -9.50 -10.66 -1.20
CA LEU A 322 -8.31 -11.20 -0.57
C LEU A 322 -8.20 -12.70 -0.81
N SER A 323 -6.99 -13.19 -0.97
CA SER A 323 -6.73 -14.62 -0.93
C SER A 323 -6.61 -15.09 0.52
N PRO A 324 -7.11 -16.31 0.85
CA PRO A 324 -7.12 -16.78 2.23
C PRO A 324 -5.73 -17.06 2.78
N ALA A 325 -5.66 -17.12 4.11
CA ALA A 325 -4.51 -17.66 4.84
C ALA A 325 -4.29 -19.16 4.50
N PRO A 326 -3.09 -19.69 4.66
CA PRO A 326 -1.84 -18.98 5.03
C PRO A 326 -1.13 -18.32 3.84
N VAL A 327 -1.59 -18.55 2.60
CA VAL A 327 -0.89 -18.10 1.38
C VAL A 327 -0.95 -16.60 1.17
N PHE A 328 -2.09 -15.96 1.45
CA PHE A 328 -2.31 -14.54 1.19
C PHE A 328 -1.82 -14.12 -0.21
N ALA A 329 -2.26 -14.81 -1.27
CA ALA A 329 -1.74 -14.66 -2.62
C ALA A 329 -1.92 -13.26 -3.23
N HIS A 330 -2.80 -12.42 -2.69
CA HIS A 330 -2.86 -11.01 -3.08
C HIS A 330 -1.55 -10.25 -2.79
N PHE A 331 -0.80 -10.62 -1.74
CA PHE A 331 0.55 -10.12 -1.54
C PHE A 331 1.55 -10.67 -2.56
N SER A 332 1.32 -11.85 -3.13
CA SER A 332 2.17 -12.38 -4.21
C SER A 332 2.18 -11.44 -5.41
N TYR A 333 1.03 -10.91 -5.79
CA TYR A 333 0.94 -9.95 -6.90
C TYR A 333 1.58 -8.60 -6.55
N GLN A 334 1.50 -8.14 -5.31
CA GLN A 334 2.27 -6.99 -4.85
C GLN A 334 3.78 -7.26 -4.98
N VAL A 335 4.25 -8.43 -4.54
CA VAL A 335 5.65 -8.84 -4.62
C VAL A 335 6.16 -8.90 -6.07
N LEU A 336 5.35 -9.41 -7.02
CA LEU A 336 5.69 -9.39 -8.44
C LEU A 336 5.86 -7.96 -8.98
N ASN A 337 5.00 -7.04 -8.55
CA ASN A 337 5.14 -5.63 -8.92
C ASN A 337 6.37 -4.97 -8.27
N ILE A 338 6.72 -5.34 -7.05
CA ILE A 338 7.94 -4.89 -6.37
C ILE A 338 9.19 -5.39 -7.13
N GLN A 339 9.23 -6.65 -7.52
CA GLN A 339 10.34 -7.19 -8.32
C GLN A 339 10.48 -6.44 -9.64
N ARG A 340 9.38 -6.28 -10.38
CA ARG A 340 9.37 -5.52 -11.64
C ARG A 340 9.86 -4.08 -11.45
N PHE A 341 9.45 -3.42 -10.37
CA PHE A 341 9.94 -2.08 -10.03
C PHE A 341 11.45 -2.03 -9.83
N ILE A 342 12.01 -3.04 -9.15
CA ILE A 342 13.46 -3.16 -8.93
C ILE A 342 14.18 -3.46 -10.25
N GLU A 343 13.70 -4.42 -11.05
CA GLU A 343 14.31 -4.83 -12.33
C GLU A 343 14.28 -3.72 -13.39
N THR A 344 13.28 -2.84 -13.34
CA THR A 344 13.14 -1.71 -14.25
C THR A 344 13.73 -0.42 -13.72
N GLU A 345 14.57 -0.49 -12.69
CA GLU A 345 15.24 0.65 -12.07
C GLU A 345 14.27 1.77 -11.66
N GLY A 346 13.07 1.40 -11.20
CA GLY A 346 12.11 2.35 -10.63
C GLY A 346 10.86 2.64 -11.47
N LYS A 347 10.57 1.89 -12.54
CA LYS A 347 9.28 2.01 -13.21
C LYS A 347 8.17 1.41 -12.35
N SER A 348 7.42 2.27 -11.70
CA SER A 348 6.43 1.88 -10.70
C SER A 348 5.08 1.52 -11.30
N SER A 349 4.48 0.44 -10.80
CA SER A 349 3.08 0.07 -11.04
C SER A 349 2.12 0.58 -9.95
N ALA A 350 2.67 1.29 -8.94
CA ALA A 350 1.93 2.03 -7.92
C ALA A 350 2.67 3.36 -7.69
N PRO A 351 2.27 4.45 -8.38
CA PRO A 351 2.96 5.73 -8.29
C PRO A 351 2.97 6.21 -6.83
N VAL A 352 4.11 6.72 -6.39
CA VAL A 352 4.26 7.24 -5.01
C VAL A 352 3.33 8.43 -4.77
N GLU A 353 2.97 9.16 -5.81
CA GLU A 353 2.00 10.26 -5.78
C GLU A 353 0.59 9.77 -5.36
N ARG A 354 0.17 8.58 -5.82
CA ARG A 354 -1.08 7.94 -5.34
C ARG A 354 -1.03 7.77 -3.83
N ASN A 355 0.05 7.21 -3.32
CA ASN A 355 0.20 6.94 -1.90
C ASN A 355 0.31 8.24 -1.09
N LEU A 356 1.01 9.25 -1.60
CA LEU A 356 1.07 10.56 -0.97
C LEU A 356 -0.31 11.21 -0.85
N LEU A 357 -1.14 11.13 -1.90
CA LEU A 357 -2.50 11.66 -1.90
C LEU A 357 -3.39 10.90 -0.89
N THR A 358 -3.40 9.57 -0.94
CA THR A 358 -4.21 8.73 -0.04
C THR A 358 -3.80 8.90 1.42
N ASN A 359 -2.51 9.07 1.68
CA ASN A 359 -1.97 9.41 3.01
C ASN A 359 -2.52 10.76 3.51
N GLY A 360 -2.48 11.78 2.67
CA GLY A 360 -3.00 13.10 3.01
C GLY A 360 -4.50 13.09 3.28
N ILE A 361 -5.27 12.36 2.46
CA ILE A 361 -6.71 12.18 2.65
C ILE A 361 -6.99 11.51 4.00
N LEU A 362 -6.27 10.44 4.34
CA LEU A 362 -6.44 9.71 5.59
C LEU A 362 -6.13 10.60 6.82
N ASP A 363 -4.97 11.27 6.83
CA ASP A 363 -4.59 12.15 7.95
C ASP A 363 -5.62 13.29 8.12
N MET A 364 -6.02 13.96 7.04
CA MET A 364 -7.01 15.05 7.11
C MET A 364 -8.39 14.54 7.52
N GLY A 365 -8.78 13.35 7.09
CA GLY A 365 -10.03 12.73 7.48
C GLY A 365 -10.07 12.38 8.98
N ILE A 366 -9.01 11.77 9.50
CA ILE A 366 -8.90 11.47 10.94
C ILE A 366 -8.87 12.77 11.76
N ARG A 367 -8.14 13.80 11.32
CA ARG A 367 -8.14 15.13 11.96
C ARG A 367 -9.54 15.75 11.98
N SER A 368 -10.26 15.68 10.88
CA SER A 368 -11.64 16.13 10.80
C SER A 368 -12.53 15.46 11.86
N MET A 369 -12.45 14.12 11.96
CA MET A 369 -13.22 13.36 12.97
C MET A 369 -12.84 13.72 14.42
N VAL A 370 -11.54 13.81 14.72
CA VAL A 370 -11.05 13.84 16.11
C VAL A 370 -10.86 15.27 16.63
N LEU A 371 -10.46 16.22 15.78
CA LEU A 371 -10.08 17.57 16.19
C LEU A 371 -11.05 18.64 15.72
N GLU A 372 -11.81 18.39 14.66
CA GLU A 372 -12.66 19.39 14.00
C GLU A 372 -14.16 19.02 14.11
N ASP A 373 -14.52 18.14 15.05
CA ASP A 373 -15.90 17.70 15.30
C ASP A 373 -16.67 17.26 14.03
N GLY A 374 -15.96 16.62 13.08
CA GLY A 374 -16.51 16.18 11.81
C GLY A 374 -16.73 17.30 10.77
N ASN A 375 -16.15 18.48 10.98
CA ASN A 375 -16.23 19.58 10.02
C ASN A 375 -15.30 19.36 8.81
N ILE A 376 -15.62 20.03 7.70
CA ILE A 376 -14.84 19.97 6.46
C ILE A 376 -13.48 20.63 6.65
N VAL A 377 -12.42 19.86 6.36
CA VAL A 377 -11.04 20.36 6.30
C VAL A 377 -10.70 20.69 4.84
N LYS A 378 -10.32 21.94 4.57
CA LYS A 378 -9.80 22.36 3.26
C LYS A 378 -8.37 21.89 3.08
N THR A 379 -8.07 21.35 1.89
CA THR A 379 -6.79 20.69 1.60
C THR A 379 -6.08 21.25 0.36
N PRO A 380 -5.83 22.57 0.28
CA PRO A 380 -5.19 23.16 -0.89
C PRO A 380 -3.75 22.62 -1.14
N PHE A 381 -3.16 22.01 -0.13
CA PHE A 381 -1.85 21.36 -0.22
C PHE A 381 -1.92 19.92 -0.77
N LEU A 382 -3.10 19.32 -0.91
CA LEU A 382 -3.32 18.06 -1.61
C LEU A 382 -3.59 18.26 -3.12
N ASN A 383 -3.01 19.31 -3.70
CA ASN A 383 -3.01 19.53 -5.14
C ASN A 383 -1.92 18.66 -5.78
N ILE A 384 -2.19 17.35 -5.79
CA ILE A 384 -1.27 16.32 -6.28
C ILE A 384 -1.85 15.76 -7.56
N ASP A 385 -1.20 16.06 -8.66
CA ASP A 385 -1.55 15.58 -9.99
C ASP A 385 -0.58 14.47 -10.44
N TYR A 386 -1.13 13.44 -11.07
CA TYR A 386 -0.36 12.38 -11.72
C TYR A 386 -1.22 11.67 -12.77
N SER A 387 -0.56 10.94 -13.67
CA SER A 387 -1.24 10.15 -14.70
C SER A 387 -1.22 8.66 -14.35
N ALA A 388 -2.34 7.99 -14.58
CA ALA A 388 -2.45 6.54 -14.53
C ALA A 388 -2.07 5.85 -15.86
N GLU A 389 -1.68 6.61 -16.90
CA GLU A 389 -1.36 6.05 -18.22
C GLU A 389 -0.14 5.13 -18.19
N ASP A 390 0.81 5.40 -17.32
CA ASP A 390 2.04 4.62 -17.16
C ASP A 390 1.89 3.46 -16.16
N VAL A 391 0.72 3.30 -15.55
CA VAL A 391 0.47 2.26 -14.54
C VAL A 391 0.07 0.95 -15.23
N ASP A 392 1.03 0.03 -15.35
CA ASP A 392 0.81 -1.33 -15.85
C ASP A 392 1.01 -2.33 -14.71
N ALA A 393 0.01 -2.43 -13.83
CA ALA A 393 0.07 -3.29 -12.67
C ALA A 393 -0.20 -4.77 -13.00
N ILE A 394 0.59 -5.66 -12.40
CA ILE A 394 0.37 -7.10 -12.44
C ILE A 394 -0.66 -7.45 -11.36
N TRP A 395 -1.81 -8.00 -11.76
CA TRP A 395 -2.83 -8.48 -10.86
C TRP A 395 -3.66 -9.60 -11.50
N PRO A 396 -4.28 -10.51 -10.72
CA PRO A 396 -4.98 -11.68 -11.25
C PRO A 396 -6.25 -11.25 -11.98
N LYS A 397 -6.32 -11.53 -13.29
CA LYS A 397 -7.47 -11.20 -14.14
C LYS A 397 -8.56 -12.26 -14.12
N ASN A 398 -8.29 -13.47 -13.57
CA ASN A 398 -9.29 -14.53 -13.46
C ASN A 398 -10.15 -14.35 -12.19
N PRO A 399 -11.45 -14.01 -12.32
CA PRO A 399 -12.31 -13.80 -11.17
C PRO A 399 -12.64 -15.09 -10.40
N GLU A 400 -12.46 -16.25 -11.02
CA GLU A 400 -12.71 -17.56 -10.41
C GLU A 400 -11.49 -18.15 -9.69
N SER A 401 -10.31 -17.54 -9.87
CA SER A 401 -9.11 -18.00 -9.19
C SER A 401 -9.25 -17.86 -7.67
N THR A 402 -9.02 -18.93 -6.96
CA THR A 402 -9.09 -18.96 -5.49
C THR A 402 -7.75 -18.78 -4.82
N GLY A 403 -6.67 -18.81 -5.59
CA GLY A 403 -5.33 -18.90 -5.06
C GLY A 403 -5.03 -20.22 -4.35
N GLN A 404 -5.91 -21.20 -4.42
CA GLN A 404 -5.79 -22.49 -3.70
C GLN A 404 -5.04 -23.56 -4.48
N SER A 405 -4.90 -23.40 -5.81
CA SER A 405 -4.16 -24.34 -6.66
C SER A 405 -2.63 -24.10 -6.63
N LEU A 406 -2.13 -23.29 -5.71
CA LEU A 406 -0.84 -22.62 -5.75
C LEU A 406 0.34 -23.45 -5.25
N GLY A 407 0.17 -24.74 -5.18
CA GLY A 407 1.22 -25.60 -4.69
C GLY A 407 1.30 -25.63 -3.17
N GLN A 408 2.34 -26.28 -2.67
CA GLN A 408 2.55 -26.45 -1.23
C GLN A 408 3.09 -25.13 -0.63
N TRP A 409 2.27 -24.47 0.19
CA TRP A 409 2.68 -23.36 1.01
C TRP A 409 2.46 -23.66 2.48
N PRO A 410 3.43 -23.47 3.35
CA PRO A 410 4.82 -23.07 3.02
C PRO A 410 5.59 -24.20 2.32
N PRO A 411 6.71 -23.91 1.65
CA PRO A 411 7.60 -24.93 1.15
C PRO A 411 8.17 -25.82 2.29
N GLU A 412 8.60 -27.03 1.95
CA GLU A 412 9.23 -27.95 2.90
C GLU A 412 10.41 -27.28 3.64
N GLY A 413 10.46 -27.43 4.97
CA GLY A 413 11.44 -26.80 5.84
C GLY A 413 11.11 -25.41 6.34
N TYR A 414 9.97 -24.86 5.91
CA TYR A 414 9.48 -23.53 6.32
C TYR A 414 8.13 -23.59 7.06
N GLU A 415 7.74 -24.72 7.61
CA GLU A 415 6.47 -24.93 8.31
C GLU A 415 6.28 -23.94 9.48
N PHE A 416 7.37 -23.51 10.09
CA PHE A 416 7.39 -22.55 11.20
C PHE A 416 6.80 -21.16 10.86
N ILE A 417 6.61 -20.81 9.59
CA ILE A 417 5.99 -19.54 9.20
C ILE A 417 4.47 -19.52 9.40
N ILE A 418 3.85 -20.67 9.63
CA ILE A 418 2.42 -20.82 9.90
C ILE A 418 2.12 -21.46 11.26
N GLU A 419 3.15 -21.81 12.04
CA GLU A 419 3.00 -22.32 13.39
C GLU A 419 2.68 -21.16 14.35
N GLU A 420 1.60 -21.29 15.14
CA GLU A 420 1.15 -20.31 16.13
C GLU A 420 2.04 -20.29 17.41
#